data_ecf13c313394487dbaa061f2101e6c18
#
_entry.id   ecf13c313394487dbaa061f2101e6c18
#
_cell.length_a   1.000
_cell.length_b   1.000
_cell.length_c   1.000
_cell.angle_alpha   90.00
_cell.angle_beta   90.00
_cell.angle_gamma   90.00
#
_symmetry.space_group_name_H-M   'P 1'
#
loop_
_entity.id
_entity.type
_entity.pdbx_description
1 polymer ?
#
loop_
_entity_poly.entity_id
_entity_poly.type
_entity_poly.pdbx_seq_one_letter_code
_entity_poly.pdbx_strand_id
1 'polypeptide(L)'
;NWMGGLTACNGTTLFVYGYEGGTAAYDLETGHMQTEAASAAGGEDYPSSLAADADGNLYLLSEKGVSRAVPGGTLAETVMEGSMYTFGSPLAAVRGFTALPGNTFALAVQTEEGGRVLQYVFDETVSAVPDKEVRVYALNDSPTVRAAITNFQQENPDVRVNFEVGTSGGASAED
;
A
#
# COMPACT_ATOMS: atom_id res chain seq x y z
N ASN A 1 -4.14 27.58 -3.18
CA ASN A 1 -3.72 26.27 -2.67
C ASN A 1 -4.67 25.22 -3.21
N TRP A 2 -4.21 24.41 -4.14
CA TRP A 2 -4.95 23.26 -4.63
C TRP A 2 -4.92 22.16 -3.56
N MET A 3 -6.04 21.90 -2.92
CA MET A 3 -6.22 20.70 -2.13
C MET A 3 -6.69 19.57 -3.06
N GLY A 4 -5.78 19.06 -3.85
CA GLY A 4 -5.96 17.84 -4.60
C GLY A 4 -5.20 16.74 -3.87
N GLY A 5 -5.83 16.08 -2.92
CA GLY A 5 -5.22 15.02 -2.14
C GLY A 5 -6.17 13.84 -1.97
N LEU A 6 -5.64 12.73 -1.51
CA LEU A 6 -6.44 11.60 -1.10
C LEU A 6 -7.15 11.91 0.21
N THR A 7 -8.33 11.39 0.38
CA THR A 7 -9.11 11.55 1.62
C THR A 7 -9.58 10.21 2.16
N ALA A 8 -9.68 10.13 3.49
CA ALA A 8 -10.32 9.04 4.21
C ALA A 8 -11.14 9.60 5.37
N CYS A 9 -12.12 8.85 5.82
CA CYS A 9 -12.96 9.24 6.93
C CYS A 9 -13.26 8.02 7.82
N ASN A 10 -13.20 8.23 9.14
CA ASN A 10 -13.57 7.21 10.12
C ASN A 10 -14.96 7.46 10.77
N GLY A 11 -15.76 8.38 10.21
CA GLY A 11 -17.07 8.74 10.71
C GLY A 11 -17.09 10.03 11.54
N THR A 12 -16.00 10.39 12.22
CA THR A 12 -15.88 11.62 13.02
C THR A 12 -14.78 12.54 12.51
N THR A 13 -13.76 12.00 11.88
CA THR A 13 -12.59 12.72 11.40
C THR A 13 -12.40 12.51 9.91
N LEU A 14 -12.20 13.60 9.17
CA LEU A 14 -11.77 13.60 7.79
C LEU A 14 -10.25 13.76 7.74
N PHE A 15 -9.58 12.83 7.12
CA PHE A 15 -8.16 12.87 6.85
C PHE A 15 -7.91 13.30 5.40
N VAL A 16 -6.95 14.20 5.20
CA VAL A 16 -6.57 14.73 3.88
C VAL A 16 -5.07 14.59 3.72
N TYR A 17 -4.64 13.76 2.78
CA TYR A 17 -3.23 13.59 2.45
C TYR A 17 -2.81 14.65 1.43
N GLY A 18 -1.76 15.40 1.75
CA GLY A 18 -1.24 16.49 0.92
C GLY A 18 -0.13 16.06 -0.04
N TYR A 19 0.10 16.85 -1.07
CA TYR A 19 1.19 16.61 -2.04
C TYR A 19 2.60 16.76 -1.46
N GLU A 20 2.75 17.50 -0.37
CA GLU A 20 4.03 17.67 0.32
C GLU A 20 4.32 16.54 1.32
N GLY A 21 3.44 15.54 1.35
CA GLY A 21 3.47 14.45 2.32
C GLY A 21 2.77 14.83 3.63
N GLY A 22 2.44 13.79 4.42
CA GLY A 22 1.71 13.95 5.66
C GLY A 22 0.21 14.12 5.48
N THR A 23 -0.52 14.03 6.58
CA THR A 23 -1.97 14.02 6.60
C THR A 23 -2.48 15.07 7.58
N ALA A 24 -3.37 15.93 7.13
CA ALA A 24 -4.17 16.79 8.00
C ALA A 24 -5.44 16.05 8.43
N ALA A 25 -5.87 16.27 9.66
CA ALA A 25 -7.10 15.71 10.20
C ALA A 25 -8.06 16.84 10.58
N TYR A 26 -9.34 16.68 10.23
CA TYR A 26 -10.38 17.65 10.50
C TYR A 26 -11.55 16.97 11.21
N ASP A 27 -12.00 17.56 12.28
CA ASP A 27 -13.22 17.16 12.97
C ASP A 27 -14.44 17.47 12.08
N LEU A 28 -15.29 16.48 11.82
CA LEU A 28 -16.44 16.63 10.92
C LEU A 28 -17.60 17.41 11.53
N GLU A 29 -17.70 17.48 12.86
CA GLU A 29 -18.76 18.23 13.54
C GLU A 29 -18.43 19.72 13.58
N THR A 30 -17.18 20.05 13.92
CA THR A 30 -16.75 21.44 14.12
C THR A 30 -16.05 22.05 12.93
N GLY A 31 -15.53 21.24 12.01
CA GLY A 31 -14.70 21.65 10.87
C GLY A 31 -13.29 22.09 11.28
N HIS A 32 -12.91 21.97 12.55
CA HIS A 32 -11.61 22.38 13.01
C HIS A 32 -10.54 21.32 12.76
N MET A 33 -9.31 21.80 12.47
CA MET A 33 -8.15 20.93 12.31
C MET A 33 -7.74 20.33 13.66
N GLN A 34 -7.56 19.01 13.67
CA GLN A 34 -7.09 18.24 14.83
C GLN A 34 -5.62 17.93 14.65
N THR A 35 -4.76 18.72 15.28
CA THR A 35 -3.30 18.60 15.13
C THR A 35 -2.76 17.27 15.68
N GLU A 36 -3.39 16.77 16.75
CA GLU A 36 -2.99 15.52 17.41
C GLU A 36 -3.34 14.27 16.58
N ALA A 37 -4.37 14.37 15.73
CA ALA A 37 -4.77 13.29 14.82
C ALA A 37 -4.03 13.36 13.47
N ALA A 38 -3.40 14.50 13.16
CA ALA A 38 -2.59 14.64 11.96
C ALA A 38 -1.35 13.75 12.04
N SER A 39 -0.91 13.23 10.91
CA SER A 39 0.32 12.43 10.81
C SER A 39 1.26 13.05 9.80
N ALA A 40 2.52 13.23 10.21
CA ALA A 40 3.60 13.61 9.29
C ALA A 40 4.19 12.42 8.54
N ALA A 41 3.64 11.22 8.73
CA ALA A 41 4.06 10.03 8.04
C ALA A 41 3.75 10.19 6.54
N GLY A 42 4.78 10.50 5.78
CA GLY A 42 4.82 10.49 4.33
C GLY A 42 5.93 9.54 3.93
N GLY A 43 5.66 8.63 3.01
CA GLY A 43 6.69 7.79 2.41
C GLY A 43 7.27 8.47 1.16
N GLU A 44 8.38 7.92 0.67
CA GLU A 44 8.92 8.30 -0.65
C GLU A 44 7.93 7.98 -1.78
N ASP A 45 6.97 7.09 -1.52
CA ASP A 45 5.95 6.68 -2.47
C ASP A 45 4.63 7.39 -2.16
N TYR A 46 4.13 8.09 -3.16
CA TYR A 46 2.81 8.71 -3.07
C TYR A 46 1.71 7.62 -3.01
N PRO A 47 0.85 7.59 -1.99
CA PRO A 47 -0.20 6.58 -1.91
C PRO A 47 -1.23 6.78 -3.05
N SER A 48 -1.74 5.68 -3.56
CA SER A 48 -2.82 5.67 -4.56
C SER A 48 -4.21 5.72 -3.91
N SER A 49 -4.30 5.32 -2.63
CA SER A 49 -5.54 5.35 -1.85
C SER A 49 -5.25 5.47 -0.35
N LEU A 50 -6.24 5.95 0.37
CA LEU A 50 -6.20 6.19 1.81
C LEU A 50 -7.43 5.58 2.47
N ALA A 51 -7.24 4.95 3.63
CA ALA A 51 -8.31 4.47 4.49
C ALA A 51 -8.03 4.86 5.95
N ALA A 52 -9.07 4.93 6.77
CA ALA A 52 -8.94 5.18 8.19
C ALA A 52 -9.79 4.18 8.98
N ASP A 53 -9.28 3.72 10.13
CA ASP A 53 -10.05 2.91 11.07
C ASP A 53 -10.71 3.77 12.16
N ALA A 54 -11.49 3.10 13.01
CA ALA A 54 -12.21 3.76 14.11
C ALA A 54 -11.27 4.37 15.16
N ASP A 55 -10.06 3.86 15.30
CA ASP A 55 -9.05 4.34 16.26
C ASP A 55 -8.25 5.53 15.70
N GLY A 56 -8.51 5.92 14.44
CA GLY A 56 -7.84 7.04 13.77
C GLY A 56 -6.52 6.65 13.11
N ASN A 57 -6.17 5.36 13.05
CA ASN A 57 -5.03 4.93 12.27
C ASN A 57 -5.33 5.12 10.79
N LEU A 58 -4.33 5.58 10.07
CA LEU A 58 -4.39 5.76 8.63
C LEU A 58 -3.65 4.64 7.93
N TYR A 59 -4.27 4.15 6.88
CA TYR A 59 -3.69 3.14 6.00
C TYR A 59 -3.49 3.74 4.63
N LEU A 60 -2.24 3.75 4.20
CA LEU A 60 -1.78 4.31 2.93
C LEU A 60 -1.50 3.14 1.99
N LEU A 61 -2.26 3.03 0.92
CA LEU A 61 -2.06 2.02 -0.11
C LEU A 61 -1.19 2.60 -1.23
N SER A 62 -0.10 1.92 -1.55
CA SER A 62 0.79 2.21 -2.67
C SER A 62 1.07 0.95 -3.49
N GLU A 63 1.87 1.06 -4.53
CA GLU A 63 2.36 -0.11 -5.29
C GLU A 63 3.21 -1.05 -4.42
N LYS A 64 3.91 -0.51 -3.41
CA LYS A 64 4.72 -1.31 -2.48
C LYS A 64 3.90 -2.06 -1.44
N GLY A 65 2.65 -1.66 -1.21
CA GLY A 65 1.77 -2.32 -0.24
C GLY A 65 0.93 -1.37 0.57
N VAL A 66 0.55 -1.81 1.77
CA VAL A 66 -0.20 -1.01 2.74
C VAL A 66 0.70 -0.64 3.90
N SER A 67 0.77 0.64 4.21
CA SER A 67 1.47 1.16 5.39
C SER A 67 0.46 1.78 6.36
N ARG A 68 0.72 1.62 7.66
CA ARG A 68 -0.07 2.19 8.76
C ARG A 68 0.64 3.39 9.37
N ALA A 69 -0.06 4.50 9.50
CA ALA A 69 0.36 5.66 10.25
C ALA A 69 -0.58 5.87 11.44
N VAL A 70 -0.03 5.98 12.64
CA VAL A 70 -0.81 6.24 13.87
C VAL A 70 -1.05 7.74 14.04
N PRO A 71 -2.12 8.16 14.75
CA PRO A 71 -2.36 9.57 15.08
C PRO A 71 -1.13 10.23 15.73
N GLY A 72 -0.74 11.39 15.23
CA GLY A 72 0.44 12.13 15.71
C GLY A 72 1.80 11.51 15.36
N GLY A 73 1.80 10.37 14.67
CA GLY A 73 3.02 9.67 14.28
C GLY A 73 3.79 10.38 13.17
N THR A 74 5.08 10.13 13.10
CA THR A 74 5.99 10.66 12.08
C THR A 74 6.46 9.61 11.08
N LEU A 75 6.17 8.34 11.35
CA LEU A 75 6.56 7.20 10.52
C LEU A 75 5.34 6.36 10.19
N ALA A 76 5.35 5.80 8.98
CA ALA A 76 4.41 4.76 8.58
C ALA A 76 5.08 3.39 8.64
N GLU A 77 4.38 2.42 9.20
CA GLU A 77 4.82 1.03 9.30
C GLU A 77 4.20 0.21 8.17
N THR A 78 4.99 -0.55 7.44
CA THR A 78 4.45 -1.47 6.42
C THR A 78 3.74 -2.63 7.11
N VAL A 79 2.44 -2.76 6.86
CA VAL A 79 1.60 -3.83 7.41
C VAL A 79 1.29 -4.93 6.38
N MET A 80 1.39 -4.60 5.08
CA MET A 80 1.24 -5.57 3.98
C MET A 80 2.20 -5.22 2.87
N GLU A 81 3.06 -6.16 2.48
CA GLU A 81 3.98 -5.98 1.35
C GLU A 81 3.27 -6.33 0.03
N GLY A 82 3.13 -5.35 -0.87
CA GLY A 82 2.32 -5.48 -2.09
C GLY A 82 2.70 -6.65 -2.99
N SER A 83 4.00 -6.95 -3.09
CA SER A 83 4.50 -8.05 -3.92
C SER A 83 3.93 -9.43 -3.54
N MET A 84 3.45 -9.58 -2.31
CA MET A 84 2.85 -10.81 -1.80
C MET A 84 1.37 -10.97 -2.13
N TYR A 85 0.72 -9.93 -2.68
CA TYR A 85 -0.75 -9.89 -2.82
C TYR A 85 -1.18 -9.48 -4.22
N THR A 86 -2.38 -9.91 -4.64
CA THR A 86 -2.95 -9.60 -5.97
C THR A 86 -2.98 -8.10 -6.26
N PHE A 87 -3.27 -7.27 -5.26
CA PHE A 87 -3.38 -5.83 -5.45
C PHE A 87 -2.04 -5.14 -5.77
N GLY A 88 -0.91 -5.76 -5.44
CA GLY A 88 0.42 -5.29 -5.80
C GLY A 88 0.91 -5.81 -7.16
N SER A 89 0.11 -6.64 -7.84
CA SER A 89 0.43 -7.06 -9.20
C SER A 89 0.28 -5.90 -10.19
N PRO A 90 1.25 -5.71 -11.10
CA PRO A 90 1.14 -4.66 -12.13
C PRO A 90 0.00 -4.89 -13.13
N LEU A 91 -0.61 -6.08 -13.14
CA LEU A 91 -1.79 -6.42 -13.95
C LEU A 91 -3.11 -6.23 -13.19
N ALA A 92 -3.05 -5.73 -11.96
CA ALA A 92 -4.21 -5.44 -11.14
C ALA A 92 -4.35 -3.93 -10.92
N ALA A 93 -5.57 -3.42 -11.00
CA ALA A 93 -5.86 -2.02 -10.68
C ALA A 93 -6.78 -1.96 -9.46
N VAL A 94 -6.31 -1.35 -8.38
CA VAL A 94 -7.15 -1.09 -7.21
C VAL A 94 -8.14 0.03 -7.54
N ARG A 95 -9.42 -0.22 -7.32
CA ARG A 95 -10.53 0.72 -7.56
C ARG A 95 -11.16 1.24 -6.29
N GLY A 96 -10.91 0.59 -5.18
CA GLY A 96 -11.39 1.00 -3.86
C GLY A 96 -10.60 0.32 -2.77
N PHE A 97 -10.43 1.03 -1.67
CA PHE A 97 -9.72 0.57 -0.49
C PHE A 97 -10.41 1.13 0.75
N THR A 98 -10.66 0.29 1.73
CA THR A 98 -11.24 0.70 3.02
C THR A 98 -10.73 -0.16 4.16
N ALA A 99 -10.61 0.45 5.33
CA ALA A 99 -10.38 -0.26 6.57
C ALA A 99 -11.73 -0.68 7.19
N LEU A 100 -11.76 -1.86 7.75
CA LEU A 100 -12.90 -2.44 8.46
C LEU A 100 -12.47 -2.78 9.89
N PRO A 101 -13.42 -3.00 10.84
CA PRO A 101 -13.09 -3.42 12.19
C PRO A 101 -12.25 -4.70 12.23
N GLY A 102 -11.39 -4.82 13.25
CA GLY A 102 -10.59 -6.04 13.47
C GLY A 102 -9.39 -6.16 12.54
N ASN A 103 -8.67 -5.07 12.29
CA ASN A 103 -7.47 -5.04 11.43
C ASN A 103 -7.72 -5.62 10.03
N THR A 104 -8.93 -5.42 9.51
CA THR A 104 -9.38 -5.98 8.24
C THR A 104 -9.37 -4.89 7.18
N PHE A 105 -8.99 -5.26 5.95
CA PHE A 105 -9.03 -4.40 4.78
C PHE A 105 -9.90 -5.01 3.71
N ALA A 106 -10.67 -4.19 3.02
CA ALA A 106 -11.38 -4.58 1.81
C ALA A 106 -10.86 -3.75 0.63
N LEU A 107 -10.53 -4.45 -0.46
CA LEU A 107 -10.05 -3.86 -1.70
C LEU A 107 -10.94 -4.32 -2.87
N ALA A 108 -11.41 -3.36 -3.65
CA ALA A 108 -11.99 -3.64 -4.95
C ALA A 108 -10.86 -3.63 -5.99
N VAL A 109 -10.63 -4.76 -6.63
CA VAL A 109 -9.52 -4.94 -7.59
C VAL A 109 -10.08 -5.34 -8.94
N GLN A 110 -9.59 -4.71 -10.00
CA GLN A 110 -9.86 -5.05 -11.38
C GLN A 110 -8.64 -5.74 -11.98
N THR A 111 -8.84 -6.93 -12.53
CA THR A 111 -7.85 -7.69 -13.30
C THR A 111 -8.37 -7.96 -14.70
N GLU A 112 -7.58 -8.61 -15.55
CA GLU A 112 -8.03 -9.08 -16.87
C GLU A 112 -9.20 -10.08 -16.78
N GLU A 113 -9.29 -10.85 -15.70
CA GLU A 113 -10.36 -11.81 -15.45
C GLU A 113 -11.66 -11.16 -14.94
N GLY A 114 -11.62 -9.88 -14.55
CA GLY A 114 -12.78 -9.12 -14.07
C GLY A 114 -12.56 -8.44 -12.73
N GLY A 115 -13.62 -7.84 -12.20
CA GLY A 115 -13.62 -7.17 -10.89
C GLY A 115 -13.83 -8.16 -9.75
N ARG A 116 -13.06 -7.98 -8.66
CA ARG A 116 -13.17 -8.78 -7.42
C ARG A 116 -13.11 -7.86 -6.21
N VAL A 117 -13.75 -8.28 -5.13
CA VAL A 117 -13.53 -7.69 -3.80
C VAL A 117 -12.70 -8.68 -3.00
N LEU A 118 -11.55 -8.22 -2.55
CA LEU A 118 -10.61 -8.98 -1.73
C LEU A 118 -10.70 -8.48 -0.30
N GLN A 119 -10.64 -9.39 0.65
CA GLN A 119 -10.59 -9.07 2.07
C GLN A 119 -9.33 -9.66 2.67
N TYR A 120 -8.59 -8.84 3.40
CA TYR A 120 -7.37 -9.23 4.09
C TYR A 120 -7.51 -8.89 5.57
N VAL A 121 -7.04 -9.79 6.41
CA VAL A 121 -6.93 -9.58 7.85
C VAL A 121 -5.45 -9.46 8.18
N PHE A 122 -5.07 -8.34 8.79
CA PHE A 122 -3.72 -8.16 9.31
C PHE A 122 -3.62 -8.79 10.70
N ASP A 123 -2.74 -9.78 10.84
CA ASP A 123 -2.46 -10.47 12.09
C ASP A 123 -1.02 -10.20 12.50
N GLU A 124 -0.84 -9.43 13.58
CA GLU A 124 0.48 -9.06 14.10
C GLU A 124 1.30 -10.26 14.61
N THR A 125 0.64 -11.41 14.83
CA THR A 125 1.31 -12.66 15.27
C THR A 125 1.92 -13.45 14.13
N VAL A 126 1.52 -13.14 12.88
CA VAL A 126 2.06 -13.77 11.67
C VAL A 126 3.22 -12.92 11.17
N SER A 127 4.39 -13.55 11.00
CA SER A 127 5.54 -12.87 10.44
C SER A 127 5.23 -12.34 9.03
N ALA A 128 5.40 -11.04 8.82
CA ALA A 128 5.28 -10.44 7.50
C ALA A 128 6.45 -10.83 6.56
N VAL A 129 7.51 -11.41 7.12
CA VAL A 129 8.70 -11.84 6.37
C VAL A 129 8.67 -13.35 6.21
N PRO A 130 8.55 -13.88 4.99
CA PRO A 130 8.65 -15.31 4.72
C PRO A 130 10.00 -15.90 5.15
N ASP A 131 9.99 -17.15 5.59
CA ASP A 131 11.19 -17.86 6.08
C ASP A 131 12.18 -18.20 4.94
N LYS A 132 11.71 -18.21 3.70
CA LYS A 132 12.50 -18.57 2.52
C LYS A 132 12.60 -17.41 1.55
N GLU A 133 13.78 -17.21 0.98
CA GLU A 133 14.02 -16.21 -0.06
C GLU A 133 14.51 -16.89 -1.34
N VAL A 134 13.89 -16.51 -2.47
CA VAL A 134 14.35 -16.87 -3.83
C VAL A 134 14.72 -15.59 -4.55
N ARG A 135 15.91 -15.56 -5.16
CA ARG A 135 16.36 -14.43 -5.98
C ARG A 135 16.12 -14.74 -7.45
N VAL A 136 15.46 -13.84 -8.13
CA VAL A 136 15.19 -13.89 -9.58
C VAL A 136 15.83 -12.66 -10.20
N TYR A 137 16.65 -12.88 -11.21
CA TYR A 137 17.28 -11.79 -11.96
C TYR A 137 16.77 -11.76 -13.40
N ALA A 138 16.43 -10.58 -13.89
CA ALA A 138 16.10 -10.35 -15.29
C ALA A 138 16.85 -9.11 -15.82
N LEU A 139 17.21 -9.14 -17.11
CA LEU A 139 17.85 -8.00 -17.76
C LEU A 139 16.90 -6.80 -17.90
N ASN A 140 15.62 -7.08 -18.13
CA ASN A 140 14.59 -6.06 -18.31
C ASN A 140 13.43 -6.31 -17.35
N ASP A 141 12.79 -5.23 -16.93
CA ASP A 141 11.54 -5.33 -16.18
C ASP A 141 10.39 -5.83 -17.09
N SER A 142 9.58 -6.72 -16.55
CA SER A 142 8.43 -7.30 -17.26
C SER A 142 7.23 -7.40 -16.33
N PRO A 143 6.12 -6.70 -16.64
CA PRO A 143 4.87 -6.83 -15.88
C PRO A 143 4.38 -8.28 -15.79
N THR A 144 4.58 -9.07 -16.83
CA THR A 144 4.21 -10.51 -16.86
C THR A 144 5.03 -11.32 -15.86
N VAL A 145 6.34 -11.05 -15.75
CA VAL A 145 7.21 -11.73 -14.78
C VAL A 145 6.82 -11.32 -13.36
N ARG A 146 6.56 -10.04 -13.11
CA ARG A 146 6.08 -9.57 -11.80
C ARG A 146 4.75 -10.21 -11.41
N ALA A 147 3.79 -10.31 -12.34
CA ALA A 147 2.53 -10.99 -12.09
C ALA A 147 2.73 -12.48 -11.79
N ALA A 148 3.60 -13.17 -12.53
CA ALA A 148 3.91 -14.57 -12.27
C ALA A 148 4.57 -14.77 -10.89
N ILE A 149 5.45 -13.86 -10.47
CA ILE A 149 6.04 -13.86 -9.12
C ILE A 149 4.96 -13.67 -8.07
N THR A 150 4.05 -12.72 -8.24
CA THR A 150 2.94 -12.50 -7.32
C THR A 150 2.06 -13.75 -7.17
N ASN A 151 1.71 -14.39 -8.28
CA ASN A 151 0.91 -15.63 -8.26
C ASN A 151 1.67 -16.76 -7.55
N PHE A 152 2.96 -16.90 -7.83
CA PHE A 152 3.80 -17.90 -7.16
C PHE A 152 3.86 -17.68 -5.64
N GLN A 153 4.04 -16.45 -5.19
CA GLN A 153 4.09 -16.12 -3.75
C GLN A 153 2.73 -16.34 -3.07
N GLN A 154 1.61 -16.12 -3.75
CA GLN A 154 0.28 -16.43 -3.22
C GLN A 154 0.07 -17.93 -3.00
N GLU A 155 0.62 -18.77 -3.88
CA GLU A 155 0.60 -20.22 -3.74
C GLU A 155 1.63 -20.73 -2.72
N ASN A 156 2.68 -19.95 -2.46
CA ASN A 156 3.80 -20.28 -1.58
C ASN A 156 4.07 -19.13 -0.60
N PRO A 157 3.19 -18.89 0.39
CA PRO A 157 3.27 -17.73 1.28
C PRO A 157 4.49 -17.73 2.21
N ASP A 158 5.20 -18.85 2.32
CA ASP A 158 6.45 -19.01 3.05
C ASP A 158 7.69 -18.65 2.22
N VAL A 159 7.50 -18.22 0.97
CA VAL A 159 8.58 -17.87 0.04
C VAL A 159 8.46 -16.41 -0.40
N ARG A 160 9.50 -15.63 -0.14
CA ARG A 160 9.68 -14.30 -0.73
C ARG A 160 10.52 -14.39 -1.99
N VAL A 161 10.05 -13.75 -3.07
CA VAL A 161 10.84 -13.62 -4.30
C VAL A 161 11.44 -12.21 -4.37
N ASN A 162 12.76 -12.13 -4.28
CA ASN A 162 13.49 -10.90 -4.51
C ASN A 162 13.80 -10.79 -6.02
N PHE A 163 13.08 -9.91 -6.70
CA PHE A 163 13.19 -9.71 -8.14
C PHE A 163 14.12 -8.53 -8.43
N GLU A 164 15.29 -8.85 -8.95
CA GLU A 164 16.30 -7.88 -9.34
C GLU A 164 16.26 -7.67 -10.86
N VAL A 165 16.18 -6.42 -11.27
CA VAL A 165 16.19 -6.03 -12.69
C VAL A 165 17.50 -5.34 -12.99
N GLY A 166 18.17 -5.78 -14.03
CA GLY A 166 19.37 -5.12 -14.54
C GLY A 166 19.04 -3.68 -14.92
N THR A 167 19.93 -2.75 -14.62
CA THR A 167 19.73 -1.35 -14.99
C THR A 167 19.67 -1.24 -16.51
N SER A 168 18.52 -0.83 -17.03
CA SER A 168 18.36 -0.40 -18.43
C SER A 168 18.97 0.99 -18.63
N GLY A 169 20.23 1.16 -18.24
CA GLY A 169 21.03 2.33 -18.54
C GLY A 169 22.05 1.92 -19.58
N GLY A 170 21.79 2.28 -20.84
CA GLY A 170 22.63 2.02 -22.00
C GLY A 170 24.14 2.07 -21.75
N ALA A 171 24.69 0.98 -21.27
CA ALA A 171 26.04 0.57 -21.60
C ALA A 171 25.87 -0.31 -22.84
N SER A 172 26.00 0.27 -24.02
CA SER A 172 26.34 -0.47 -25.20
C SER A 172 27.55 -1.32 -24.83
N ALA A 173 27.41 -2.64 -24.99
CA ALA A 173 28.55 -3.55 -24.96
C ALA A 173 29.45 -3.22 -26.17
N GLU A 174 30.31 -2.22 -26.02
CA GLU A 174 31.47 -1.91 -26.86
C GLU A 174 32.52 -1.43 -25.87
N ASP A 175 33.26 -2.37 -25.35
CA ASP A 175 34.74 -2.42 -25.21
C ASP A 175 35.13 -3.73 -24.57
#